data_2a5005b3052dac5cf342527ebcf95b80
#
_entry.id   2a5005b3052dac5cf342527ebcf95b80
#
_cell.length_a   1.000
_cell.length_b   1.000
_cell.length_c   1.000
_cell.angle_alpha   90.00
_cell.angle_beta   90.00
_cell.angle_gamma   90.00
#
_symmetry.space_group_name_H-M   'P 1'
#
loop_
_entity.id
_entity.type
_entity.pdbx_description
1 polymer ?
#
loop_
_entity_poly.entity_id
_entity_poly.type
_entity_poly.pdbx_seq_one_letter_code
_entity_poly.pdbx_strand_id
1 'polypeptide(L)'
;MTTLETIQELDIDTLRSDNIRDRIDEQAIQGLAESIQAVGQLYPVRVYRDGEGFIIIDGHRRAQAKRLIGHRTIFAIVESPGQQAAASIQKALIANAQREGLTPLASARAMARLMQETGWSAAETAAKLGFPQSKVTKLLAFLKLPHDLAEELSDKGAGASIAYQLARIEDPQKQAQMAQRFLGGQLTRDGLNGAVRQERAERRIAEGSGKPRKVIAPRRTLRVVA
;
A
#
# COMPACT_ATOMS: atom_id res chain seq x y z
N MET A 1 -14.52 -7.70 15.49
CA MET A 1 -14.32 -8.87 16.36
C MET A 1 -12.85 -8.95 16.71
N THR A 2 -12.49 -8.80 17.96
CA THR A 2 -11.11 -8.94 18.43
C THR A 2 -10.79 -10.43 18.45
N THR A 3 -10.00 -10.89 17.51
CA THR A 3 -9.50 -12.29 17.52
C THR A 3 -8.59 -12.41 18.74
N LEU A 4 -8.97 -13.24 19.69
CA LEU A 4 -8.12 -13.57 20.83
C LEU A 4 -6.85 -14.23 20.28
N GLU A 5 -5.71 -13.58 20.45
CA GLU A 5 -4.41 -14.15 20.09
C GLU A 5 -4.12 -15.31 21.08
N THR A 6 -4.15 -16.53 20.58
CA THR A 6 -3.89 -17.71 21.42
C THR A 6 -2.39 -18.00 21.41
N ILE A 7 -1.77 -18.00 22.60
CA ILE A 7 -0.39 -18.42 22.77
C ILE A 7 -0.34 -19.96 22.76
N GLN A 8 0.53 -20.49 21.92
CA GLN A 8 0.76 -21.94 21.78
C GLN A 8 2.23 -22.24 22.10
N GLU A 9 2.48 -23.40 22.63
CA GLU A 9 3.82 -23.93 22.78
C GLU A 9 4.17 -24.76 21.55
N LEU A 10 5.23 -24.38 20.83
CA LEU A 10 5.66 -25.02 19.59
C LEU A 10 7.03 -25.64 19.77
N ASP A 11 7.29 -26.72 19.03
CA ASP A 11 8.63 -27.28 18.90
C ASP A 11 9.53 -26.30 18.15
N ILE A 12 10.67 -25.94 18.76
CA ILE A 12 11.57 -24.92 18.22
C ILE A 12 12.23 -25.34 16.91
N ASP A 13 12.34 -26.64 16.65
CA ASP A 13 12.96 -27.19 15.45
C ASP A 13 12.02 -27.08 14.22
N THR A 14 10.71 -26.90 14.47
CA THR A 14 9.73 -26.63 13.40
C THR A 14 9.76 -25.19 12.91
N LEU A 15 10.47 -24.29 13.62
CA LEU A 15 10.54 -22.87 13.29
C LEU A 15 11.67 -22.59 12.29
N ARG A 16 11.33 -21.94 11.18
CA ARG A 16 12.27 -21.47 10.14
C ARG A 16 12.34 -19.95 10.14
N SER A 17 13.46 -19.40 9.68
CA SER A 17 13.66 -17.96 9.47
C SER A 17 13.89 -17.70 7.99
N ASP A 18 13.07 -16.86 7.37
CA ASP A 18 13.29 -16.38 5.99
C ASP A 18 14.25 -15.18 5.92
N ASN A 19 14.67 -14.63 7.06
CA ASN A 19 15.54 -13.47 7.13
C ASN A 19 17.01 -13.83 7.03
N ILE A 20 17.57 -13.79 5.81
CA ILE A 20 19.01 -13.92 5.52
C ILE A 20 19.80 -12.65 5.95
N ARG A 21 19.14 -11.57 6.39
CA ARG A 21 19.74 -10.24 6.58
C ARG A 21 20.09 -9.85 8.00
N ASP A 22 19.71 -10.60 9.01
CA ASP A 22 20.11 -10.29 10.38
C ASP A 22 21.59 -10.70 10.57
N ARG A 23 22.48 -9.69 10.48
CA ARG A 23 23.78 -9.82 11.14
C ARG A 23 23.49 -10.09 12.60
N ILE A 24 23.66 -11.34 12.97
CA ILE A 24 23.41 -11.84 14.31
C ILE A 24 24.48 -11.20 15.19
N ASP A 25 24.08 -10.32 16.08
CA ASP A 25 24.91 -9.85 17.17
C ASP A 25 24.92 -10.96 18.23
N GLU A 26 25.96 -11.81 18.21
CA GLU A 26 26.10 -12.96 19.09
C GLU A 26 26.10 -12.58 20.57
N GLN A 27 26.71 -11.43 20.92
CA GLN A 27 26.70 -10.95 22.29
C GLN A 27 25.31 -10.58 22.78
N ALA A 28 24.52 -9.96 21.91
CA ALA A 28 23.14 -9.61 22.23
C ALA A 28 22.21 -10.84 22.32
N ILE A 29 22.54 -11.94 21.61
CA ILE A 29 21.81 -13.21 21.75
C ILE A 29 22.18 -13.89 23.03
N GLN A 30 23.49 -13.90 23.40
CA GLN A 30 23.96 -14.48 24.65
C GLN A 30 23.31 -13.83 25.87
N GLY A 31 23.28 -12.48 25.95
CA GLY A 31 22.59 -11.76 27.04
C GLY A 31 21.09 -12.04 27.10
N LEU A 32 20.46 -12.21 25.95
CA LEU A 32 19.03 -12.58 25.89
C LEU A 32 18.81 -14.04 26.33
N ALA A 33 19.74 -14.96 26.02
CA ALA A 33 19.71 -16.34 26.44
C ALA A 33 19.81 -16.47 27.98
N GLU A 34 20.73 -15.75 28.59
CA GLU A 34 20.86 -15.66 30.05
C GLU A 34 19.58 -15.12 30.71
N SER A 35 19.00 -14.07 30.14
CA SER A 35 17.74 -13.52 30.63
C SER A 35 16.60 -14.53 30.54
N ILE A 36 16.45 -15.23 29.39
CA ILE A 36 15.43 -16.27 29.22
C ILE A 36 15.65 -17.44 30.18
N GLN A 37 16.89 -17.80 30.46
CA GLN A 37 17.23 -18.85 31.43
C GLN A 37 16.85 -18.44 32.85
N ALA A 38 17.01 -17.19 33.22
CA ALA A 38 16.73 -16.67 34.53
C ALA A 38 15.24 -16.47 34.85
N VAL A 39 14.48 -15.87 33.90
CA VAL A 39 13.10 -15.45 34.15
C VAL A 39 12.08 -16.08 33.18
N GLY A 40 12.50 -16.94 32.30
CA GLY A 40 11.65 -17.55 31.28
C GLY A 40 11.38 -16.65 30.09
N GLN A 41 10.59 -17.14 29.15
CA GLN A 41 10.16 -16.37 27.98
C GLN A 41 8.96 -15.51 28.33
N LEU A 42 9.16 -14.19 28.48
CA LEU A 42 8.10 -13.24 28.85
C LEU A 42 7.17 -12.89 27.67
N TYR A 43 7.71 -12.85 26.47
CA TYR A 43 6.94 -12.48 25.26
C TYR A 43 6.99 -13.60 24.23
N PRO A 44 5.83 -14.05 23.70
CA PRO A 44 5.78 -15.05 22.64
C PRO A 44 6.45 -14.54 21.36
N VAL A 45 6.97 -15.45 20.54
CA VAL A 45 7.35 -15.15 19.15
C VAL A 45 6.10 -15.12 18.29
N ARG A 46 6.14 -14.43 17.15
CA ARG A 46 5.06 -14.46 16.18
C ARG A 46 5.48 -15.29 14.99
N VAL A 47 4.64 -16.24 14.62
CA VAL A 47 4.91 -17.17 13.53
C VAL A 47 3.67 -17.38 12.68
N TYR A 48 3.85 -17.88 11.47
CA TYR A 48 2.74 -18.40 10.67
C TYR A 48 3.05 -19.83 10.22
N ARG A 49 2.01 -20.58 9.91
CA ARG A 49 2.13 -21.95 9.43
C ARG A 49 2.56 -21.96 7.97
N ASP A 50 3.57 -22.75 7.65
CA ASP A 50 4.05 -23.01 6.30
C ASP A 50 4.30 -24.51 6.13
N GLY A 51 3.35 -25.17 5.49
CA GLY A 51 3.32 -26.62 5.40
C GLY A 51 3.23 -27.28 6.78
N GLU A 52 4.19 -28.14 7.10
CA GLU A 52 4.28 -28.83 8.40
C GLU A 52 5.07 -28.01 9.46
N GLY A 53 5.66 -26.87 9.07
CA GLY A 53 6.46 -26.01 9.93
C GLY A 53 5.86 -24.63 10.15
N PHE A 54 6.68 -23.76 10.73
CA PHE A 54 6.33 -22.38 11.01
C PHE A 54 7.45 -21.43 10.57
N ILE A 55 7.10 -20.30 10.02
CA ILE A 55 8.04 -19.21 9.69
C ILE A 55 7.93 -18.11 10.73
N ILE A 56 9.07 -17.64 11.22
CA ILE A 56 9.14 -16.59 12.23
C ILE A 56 8.90 -15.23 11.57
N ILE A 57 7.90 -14.48 12.06
CA ILE A 57 7.59 -13.10 11.68
C ILE A 57 8.33 -12.11 12.59
N ASP A 58 8.30 -12.39 13.90
CA ASP A 58 8.96 -11.59 14.93
C ASP A 58 9.48 -12.46 16.04
N GLY A 59 10.59 -12.05 16.64
CA GLY A 59 11.23 -12.77 17.73
C GLY A 59 12.37 -13.71 17.30
N HIS A 60 12.98 -13.52 16.13
CA HIS A 60 14.12 -14.32 15.66
C HIS A 60 15.22 -14.47 16.70
N ARG A 61 15.58 -13.37 17.39
CA ARG A 61 16.58 -13.38 18.47
C ARG A 61 16.16 -14.25 19.66
N ARG A 62 14.87 -14.23 20.02
CA ARG A 62 14.33 -15.09 21.10
C ARG A 62 14.40 -16.57 20.74
N ALA A 63 14.06 -16.91 19.49
CA ALA A 63 14.16 -18.27 19.00
C ALA A 63 15.62 -18.77 18.99
N GLN A 64 16.57 -17.92 18.57
CA GLN A 64 17.99 -18.25 18.60
C GLN A 64 18.52 -18.39 20.03
N ALA A 65 18.15 -17.48 20.94
CA ALA A 65 18.53 -17.53 22.33
C ALA A 65 18.05 -18.84 23.02
N LYS A 66 16.80 -19.25 22.75
CA LYS A 66 16.26 -20.50 23.26
C LYS A 66 16.95 -21.74 22.69
N ARG A 67 17.31 -21.72 21.39
CA ARG A 67 18.13 -22.79 20.80
C ARG A 67 19.51 -22.88 21.47
N LEU A 68 20.14 -21.71 21.71
CA LEU A 68 21.46 -21.66 22.35
C LEU A 68 21.49 -22.31 23.74
N ILE A 69 20.42 -22.15 24.53
CA ILE A 69 20.30 -22.75 25.87
C ILE A 69 19.60 -24.13 25.85
N GLY A 70 19.43 -24.75 24.67
CA GLY A 70 18.95 -26.13 24.54
C GLY A 70 17.44 -26.33 24.83
N HIS A 71 16.63 -25.28 24.81
CA HIS A 71 15.19 -25.43 24.97
C HIS A 71 14.59 -26.08 23.72
N ARG A 72 13.66 -27.03 23.92
CA ARG A 72 12.95 -27.74 22.84
C ARG A 72 11.71 -27.04 22.40
N THR A 73 11.13 -26.19 23.25
CA THR A 73 9.86 -25.54 22.98
C THR A 73 9.94 -24.03 23.13
N ILE A 74 9.03 -23.32 22.45
CA ILE A 74 8.95 -21.87 22.46
C ILE A 74 7.48 -21.42 22.47
N PHE A 75 7.15 -20.42 23.28
CA PHE A 75 5.84 -19.81 23.23
C PHE A 75 5.69 -18.94 22.01
N ALA A 76 4.64 -19.18 21.22
CA ALA A 76 4.38 -18.51 19.96
C ALA A 76 2.90 -18.11 19.83
N ILE A 77 2.66 -17.03 19.10
CA ILE A 77 1.37 -16.67 18.56
C ILE A 77 1.38 -17.09 17.09
N VAL A 78 0.47 -17.99 16.71
CA VAL A 78 0.33 -18.45 15.31
C VAL A 78 -0.63 -17.53 14.58
N GLU A 79 -0.11 -16.73 13.65
CA GLU A 79 -0.91 -15.85 12.80
C GLU A 79 -1.54 -16.63 11.65
N SER A 80 -2.75 -16.24 11.24
CA SER A 80 -3.33 -16.76 10.00
C SER A 80 -2.53 -16.26 8.78
N PRO A 81 -2.47 -17.02 7.68
CA PRO A 81 -1.75 -16.61 6.47
C PRO A 81 -2.20 -15.25 5.93
N GLY A 82 -3.49 -14.93 6.01
CA GLY A 82 -4.03 -13.63 5.61
C GLY A 82 -3.55 -12.48 6.49
N GLN A 83 -3.51 -12.67 7.81
CA GLN A 83 -3.01 -11.65 8.75
C GLN A 83 -1.54 -11.32 8.51
N GLN A 84 -0.74 -12.32 8.23
CA GLN A 84 0.68 -12.13 7.93
C GLN A 84 0.89 -11.42 6.60
N ALA A 85 0.22 -11.86 5.54
CA ALA A 85 0.29 -11.20 4.25
C ALA A 85 -0.08 -9.71 4.39
N ALA A 86 -1.16 -9.41 5.12
CA ALA A 86 -1.59 -8.05 5.42
C ALA A 86 -0.52 -7.26 6.18
N ALA A 87 0.06 -7.80 7.23
CA ALA A 87 1.09 -7.14 8.03
C ALA A 87 2.36 -6.86 7.21
N SER A 88 2.79 -7.79 6.37
CA SER A 88 3.95 -7.63 5.49
C SER A 88 3.71 -6.55 4.44
N ILE A 89 2.53 -6.54 3.80
CA ILE A 89 2.14 -5.52 2.83
C ILE A 89 2.05 -4.15 3.52
N GLN A 90 1.48 -4.08 4.71
CA GLN A 90 1.38 -2.85 5.49
C GLN A 90 2.77 -2.29 5.81
N LYS A 91 3.69 -3.11 6.31
CA LYS A 91 5.08 -2.70 6.57
C LYS A 91 5.76 -2.18 5.30
N ALA A 92 5.61 -2.89 4.18
CA ALA A 92 6.19 -2.47 2.90
C ALA A 92 5.64 -1.13 2.42
N LEU A 93 4.33 -0.90 2.53
CA LEU A 93 3.69 0.36 2.14
C LEU A 93 4.13 1.54 3.03
N ILE A 94 4.25 1.33 4.36
CA ILE A 94 4.73 2.36 5.29
C ILE A 94 6.21 2.67 5.02
N ALA A 95 7.06 1.65 4.89
CA ALA A 95 8.47 1.84 4.59
C ALA A 95 8.71 2.56 3.26
N ASN A 96 7.88 2.27 2.25
CA ASN A 96 7.94 2.94 0.96
C ASN A 96 7.45 4.40 0.99
N ALA A 97 6.55 4.72 1.90
CA ALA A 97 6.13 6.12 2.10
C ALA A 97 7.26 7.02 2.59
N GLN A 98 8.29 6.41 3.21
CA GLN A 98 9.46 7.08 3.78
C GLN A 98 10.71 6.96 2.87
N ARG A 99 10.69 6.09 1.87
CA ARG A 99 11.80 5.85 0.92
C ARG A 99 11.25 5.75 -0.51
N GLU A 100 12.01 6.26 -1.47
CA GLU A 100 11.69 6.06 -2.90
C GLU A 100 11.94 4.59 -3.28
N GLY A 101 10.90 3.76 -3.38
CA GLY A 101 11.11 2.32 -3.64
C GLY A 101 10.05 1.60 -4.46
N LEU A 102 8.79 1.98 -4.40
CA LEU A 102 7.72 1.36 -5.19
C LEU A 102 7.12 2.37 -6.17
N THR A 103 6.84 1.93 -7.38
CA THR A 103 6.08 2.75 -8.33
C THR A 103 4.66 3.00 -7.81
N PRO A 104 3.97 4.07 -8.26
CA PRO A 104 2.58 4.32 -7.88
C PRO A 104 1.64 3.15 -8.20
N LEU A 105 1.86 2.45 -9.31
CA LEU A 105 1.08 1.27 -9.68
C LEU A 105 1.37 0.07 -8.76
N ALA A 106 2.63 -0.19 -8.42
CA ALA A 106 2.99 -1.24 -7.46
C ALA A 106 2.38 -0.96 -6.08
N SER A 107 2.41 0.31 -5.64
CA SER A 107 1.75 0.74 -4.40
C SER A 107 0.23 0.55 -4.45
N ALA A 108 -0.40 0.82 -5.59
CA ALA A 108 -1.84 0.61 -5.79
C ALA A 108 -2.20 -0.89 -5.69
N ARG A 109 -1.42 -1.77 -6.34
CA ARG A 109 -1.61 -3.23 -6.29
C ARG A 109 -1.43 -3.77 -4.86
N ALA A 110 -0.36 -3.35 -4.18
CA ALA A 110 -0.12 -3.74 -2.79
C ALA A 110 -1.26 -3.27 -1.86
N MET A 111 -1.76 -2.06 -2.07
CA MET A 111 -2.86 -1.50 -1.29
C MET A 111 -4.18 -2.25 -1.53
N ALA A 112 -4.51 -2.58 -2.79
CA ALA A 112 -5.68 -3.38 -3.12
C ALA A 112 -5.61 -4.78 -2.51
N ARG A 113 -4.44 -5.42 -2.55
CA ARG A 113 -4.20 -6.71 -1.91
C ARG A 113 -4.38 -6.62 -0.39
N LEU A 114 -3.84 -5.59 0.26
CA LEU A 114 -4.04 -5.35 1.69
C LEU A 114 -5.54 -5.23 2.03
N MET A 115 -6.30 -4.47 1.24
CA MET A 115 -7.75 -4.33 1.42
C MET A 115 -8.48 -5.67 1.26
N GLN A 116 -8.07 -6.49 0.30
CA GLN A 116 -8.64 -7.82 0.07
C GLN A 116 -8.36 -8.77 1.23
N GLU A 117 -7.11 -8.82 1.73
CA GLU A 117 -6.70 -9.70 2.83
C GLU A 117 -7.32 -9.29 4.19
N THR A 118 -7.57 -8.00 4.37
CA THR A 118 -8.07 -7.47 5.66
C THR A 118 -9.58 -7.20 5.68
N GLY A 119 -10.21 -7.08 4.52
CA GLY A 119 -11.59 -6.59 4.38
C GLY A 119 -11.73 -5.09 4.65
N TRP A 120 -10.63 -4.33 4.79
CA TRP A 120 -10.70 -2.90 5.07
C TRP A 120 -11.19 -2.10 3.87
N SER A 121 -12.00 -1.09 4.15
CA SER A 121 -12.34 -0.05 3.19
C SER A 121 -11.13 0.84 2.86
N ALA A 122 -11.21 1.62 1.79
CA ALA A 122 -10.16 2.59 1.44
C ALA A 122 -9.93 3.63 2.56
N ALA A 123 -10.97 4.00 3.31
CA ALA A 123 -10.87 4.94 4.42
C ALA A 123 -10.14 4.31 5.62
N GLU A 124 -10.49 3.07 5.98
CA GLU A 124 -9.82 2.33 7.05
C GLU A 124 -8.35 2.06 6.71
N THR A 125 -8.07 1.65 5.45
CA THR A 125 -6.70 1.46 4.96
C THR A 125 -5.89 2.74 5.09
N ALA A 126 -6.44 3.89 4.71
CA ALA A 126 -5.80 5.19 4.87
C ALA A 126 -5.46 5.48 6.34
N ALA A 127 -6.43 5.31 7.24
CA ALA A 127 -6.25 5.53 8.68
C ALA A 127 -5.19 4.59 9.27
N LYS A 128 -5.23 3.29 8.94
CA LYS A 128 -4.28 2.27 9.42
C LYS A 128 -2.85 2.47 8.93
N LEU A 129 -2.68 3.02 7.71
CA LEU A 129 -1.37 3.33 7.13
C LEU A 129 -0.85 4.73 7.51
N GLY A 130 -1.66 5.55 8.16
CA GLY A 130 -1.32 6.95 8.45
C GLY A 130 -1.27 7.81 7.17
N PHE A 131 -2.04 7.47 6.13
CA PHE A 131 -2.08 8.20 4.87
C PHE A 131 -3.34 9.08 4.78
N PRO A 132 -3.26 10.23 4.10
CA PRO A 132 -4.46 10.94 3.71
C PRO A 132 -5.35 10.07 2.83
N GLN A 133 -6.67 10.04 3.08
CA GLN A 133 -7.61 9.25 2.28
C GLN A 133 -7.53 9.57 0.78
N SER A 134 -7.26 10.85 0.44
CA SER A 134 -7.07 11.29 -0.94
C SER A 134 -5.86 10.62 -1.63
N LYS A 135 -4.80 10.28 -0.88
CA LYS A 135 -3.65 9.53 -1.40
C LYS A 135 -4.06 8.11 -1.79
N VAL A 136 -4.77 7.42 -0.90
CA VAL A 136 -5.28 6.05 -1.16
C VAL A 136 -6.21 6.03 -2.37
N THR A 137 -7.19 6.95 -2.42
CA THR A 137 -8.12 7.07 -3.55
C THR A 137 -7.41 7.30 -4.89
N LYS A 138 -6.38 8.16 -4.91
CA LYS A 138 -5.61 8.44 -6.13
C LYS A 138 -4.76 7.27 -6.57
N LEU A 139 -4.15 6.54 -5.63
CA LEU A 139 -3.38 5.33 -5.94
C LEU A 139 -4.28 4.25 -6.53
N LEU A 140 -5.40 3.94 -5.88
CA LEU A 140 -6.34 2.93 -6.37
C LEU A 140 -6.93 3.25 -7.74
N ALA A 141 -6.87 4.51 -8.18
CA ALA A 141 -7.32 4.90 -9.51
C ALA A 141 -6.47 4.27 -10.64
N PHE A 142 -5.19 3.91 -10.40
CA PHE A 142 -4.40 3.16 -11.38
C PHE A 142 -5.06 1.83 -11.76
N LEU A 143 -5.71 1.17 -10.81
CA LEU A 143 -6.36 -0.12 -11.04
C LEU A 143 -7.69 -0.03 -11.81
N LYS A 144 -8.17 1.18 -12.04
CA LYS A 144 -9.36 1.46 -12.87
C LYS A 144 -9.00 1.75 -14.33
N LEU A 145 -7.72 1.92 -14.63
CA LEU A 145 -7.24 2.13 -15.99
C LEU A 145 -7.03 0.79 -16.69
N PRO A 146 -7.10 0.75 -18.03
CA PRO A 146 -6.62 -0.39 -18.80
C PRO A 146 -5.19 -0.74 -18.39
N HIS A 147 -4.90 -2.05 -18.34
CA HIS A 147 -3.61 -2.56 -17.84
C HIS A 147 -2.41 -1.90 -18.50
N ASP A 148 -2.39 -1.90 -19.85
CA ASP A 148 -1.27 -1.36 -20.63
C ASP A 148 -1.06 0.14 -20.37
N LEU A 149 -2.16 0.90 -20.24
CA LEU A 149 -2.10 2.32 -19.92
C LEU A 149 -1.57 2.56 -18.51
N ALA A 150 -1.99 1.75 -17.54
CA ALA A 150 -1.51 1.87 -16.16
C ALA A 150 0.00 1.59 -16.05
N GLU A 151 0.50 0.57 -16.78
CA GLU A 151 1.94 0.27 -16.84
C GLU A 151 2.70 1.41 -17.52
N GLU A 152 2.27 1.88 -18.69
CA GLU A 152 2.95 2.97 -19.41
C GLU A 152 3.04 4.25 -18.58
N LEU A 153 1.95 4.62 -17.89
CA LEU A 153 1.93 5.78 -16.97
C LEU A 153 2.90 5.58 -15.81
N SER A 154 2.96 4.38 -15.25
CA SER A 154 3.86 4.04 -14.15
C SER A 154 5.33 4.10 -14.56
N ASP A 155 5.68 3.52 -15.72
CA ASP A 155 7.04 3.48 -16.26
C ASP A 155 7.57 4.87 -16.62
N LYS A 156 6.70 5.74 -17.11
CA LYS A 156 7.01 7.15 -17.36
C LYS A 156 6.95 8.04 -16.11
N GLY A 157 6.79 7.45 -14.93
CA GLY A 157 6.79 8.18 -13.65
C GLY A 157 5.58 9.07 -13.43
N ALA A 158 4.46 8.81 -14.12
CA ALA A 158 3.23 9.59 -13.91
C ALA A 158 2.69 9.36 -12.50
N GLY A 159 2.46 10.45 -11.77
CA GLY A 159 1.98 10.42 -10.41
C GLY A 159 0.51 9.96 -10.28
N ALA A 160 0.11 9.50 -9.10
CA ALA A 160 -1.23 9.01 -8.81
C ALA A 160 -2.37 10.03 -9.12
N SER A 161 -2.06 11.32 -9.13
CA SER A 161 -3.03 12.35 -9.51
C SER A 161 -3.41 12.29 -11.00
N ILE A 162 -2.48 11.91 -11.88
CA ILE A 162 -2.72 11.76 -13.32
C ILE A 162 -3.62 10.54 -13.56
N ALA A 163 -3.27 9.39 -12.99
CA ALA A 163 -4.10 8.20 -13.05
C ALA A 163 -5.52 8.45 -12.54
N TYR A 164 -5.67 9.20 -11.43
CA TYR A 164 -6.96 9.59 -10.89
C TYR A 164 -7.79 10.45 -11.85
N GLN A 165 -7.17 11.38 -12.55
CA GLN A 165 -7.89 12.20 -13.53
C GLN A 165 -8.32 11.38 -14.74
N LEU A 166 -7.42 10.57 -15.29
CA LEU A 166 -7.72 9.70 -16.43
C LEU A 166 -8.82 8.67 -16.10
N ALA A 167 -8.76 8.05 -14.92
CA ALA A 167 -9.79 7.10 -14.48
C ALA A 167 -11.20 7.70 -14.32
N ARG A 168 -11.34 9.00 -14.41
CA ARG A 168 -12.63 9.71 -14.36
C ARG A 168 -13.26 9.92 -15.74
N ILE A 169 -12.53 9.59 -16.80
CA ILE A 169 -13.03 9.58 -18.18
C ILE A 169 -13.61 8.20 -18.42
N GLU A 170 -14.90 8.13 -18.73
CA GLU A 170 -15.58 6.85 -18.92
C GLU A 170 -15.44 6.33 -20.36
N ASP A 171 -15.29 7.23 -21.34
CA ASP A 171 -15.05 6.85 -22.73
C ASP A 171 -13.60 6.34 -22.91
N PRO A 172 -13.39 5.06 -23.24
CA PRO A 172 -12.05 4.50 -23.37
C PRO A 172 -11.19 5.14 -24.46
N GLN A 173 -11.83 5.61 -25.54
CA GLN A 173 -11.10 6.28 -26.64
C GLN A 173 -10.60 7.66 -26.20
N LYS A 174 -11.45 8.44 -25.55
CA LYS A 174 -11.07 9.75 -24.99
C LYS A 174 -10.03 9.59 -23.88
N GLN A 175 -10.17 8.56 -23.04
CA GLN A 175 -9.21 8.27 -21.99
C GLN A 175 -7.82 8.00 -22.57
N ALA A 176 -7.73 7.12 -23.58
CA ALA A 176 -6.49 6.80 -24.26
C ALA A 176 -5.88 8.03 -24.96
N GLN A 177 -6.70 8.81 -25.67
CA GLN A 177 -6.25 10.04 -26.35
C GLN A 177 -5.69 11.07 -25.36
N MET A 178 -6.35 11.28 -24.23
CA MET A 178 -5.89 12.22 -23.20
C MET A 178 -4.59 11.72 -22.54
N ALA A 179 -4.48 10.43 -22.31
CA ALA A 179 -3.26 9.82 -21.79
C ALA A 179 -2.08 9.99 -22.74
N GLN A 180 -2.25 9.71 -24.04
CA GLN A 180 -1.21 9.89 -25.05
C GLN A 180 -0.77 11.36 -25.16
N ARG A 181 -1.71 12.30 -25.13
CA ARG A 181 -1.37 13.73 -25.15
C ARG A 181 -0.58 14.16 -23.91
N PHE A 182 -0.91 13.61 -22.75
CA PHE A 182 -0.16 13.86 -21.52
C PHE A 182 1.24 13.24 -21.59
N LEU A 183 1.35 11.99 -21.99
CA LEU A 183 2.61 11.25 -22.10
C LEU A 183 3.53 11.82 -23.20
N GLY A 184 2.94 12.37 -24.26
CA GLY A 184 3.63 13.09 -25.33
C GLY A 184 4.00 14.54 -24.98
N GLY A 185 3.77 15.00 -23.75
CA GLY A 185 4.11 16.35 -23.29
C GLY A 185 3.21 17.47 -23.84
N GLN A 186 2.15 17.14 -24.57
CA GLN A 186 1.20 18.10 -25.15
C GLN A 186 0.22 18.66 -24.09
N LEU A 187 0.08 17.99 -22.96
CA LEU A 187 -0.73 18.41 -21.84
C LEU A 187 0.10 18.45 -20.56
N THR A 188 0.06 19.56 -19.88
CA THR A 188 0.53 19.66 -18.49
C THR A 188 -0.49 19.01 -17.56
N ARG A 189 -0.08 18.77 -16.29
CA ARG A 189 -0.99 18.27 -15.24
C ARG A 189 -2.26 19.13 -15.10
N ASP A 190 -2.10 20.45 -15.14
CA ASP A 190 -3.24 21.38 -15.00
C ASP A 190 -4.09 21.41 -16.27
N GLY A 191 -3.45 21.31 -17.45
CA GLY A 191 -4.14 21.13 -18.72
C GLY A 191 -5.00 19.86 -18.75
N LEU A 192 -4.47 18.73 -18.27
CA LEU A 192 -5.22 17.48 -18.14
C LEU A 192 -6.41 17.64 -17.17
N ASN A 193 -6.20 18.27 -16.01
CA ASN A 193 -7.28 18.53 -15.04
C ASN A 193 -8.40 19.38 -15.67
N GLY A 194 -8.05 20.39 -16.44
CA GLY A 194 -9.01 21.24 -17.17
C GLY A 194 -9.81 20.46 -18.21
N ALA A 195 -9.10 19.69 -19.06
CA ALA A 195 -9.70 18.87 -20.11
C ALA A 195 -10.66 17.81 -19.55
N VAL A 196 -10.28 17.10 -18.50
CA VAL A 196 -11.14 16.12 -17.82
C VAL A 196 -12.37 16.78 -17.19
N ARG A 197 -12.20 17.98 -16.62
CA ARG A 197 -13.35 18.73 -16.07
C ARG A 197 -14.34 19.14 -17.16
N GLN A 198 -13.84 19.59 -18.31
CA GLN A 198 -14.65 19.98 -19.44
C GLN A 198 -15.40 18.76 -20.01
N GLU A 199 -14.71 17.67 -20.29
CA GLU A 199 -15.31 16.44 -20.80
C GLU A 199 -16.46 15.95 -19.92
N ARG A 200 -16.26 15.92 -18.60
CA ARG A 200 -17.29 15.53 -17.64
C ARG A 200 -18.48 16.51 -17.60
N ALA A 201 -18.21 17.79 -17.80
CA ALA A 201 -19.29 18.78 -17.85
C ALA A 201 -20.14 18.61 -19.12
N GLU A 202 -19.50 18.40 -20.27
CA GLU A 202 -20.16 18.12 -21.54
C GLU A 202 -21.02 16.85 -21.47
N ARG A 203 -20.46 15.78 -20.88
CA ARG A 203 -21.20 14.54 -20.69
C ARG A 203 -22.45 14.73 -19.80
N ARG A 204 -22.32 15.43 -18.67
CA ARG A 204 -23.46 15.70 -17.78
C ARG A 204 -24.58 16.51 -18.46
N ILE A 205 -24.22 17.38 -19.39
CA ILE A 205 -25.21 18.12 -20.20
C ILE A 205 -25.89 17.18 -21.19
N ALA A 206 -25.12 16.32 -21.87
CA ALA A 206 -25.66 15.35 -22.83
C ALA A 206 -26.59 14.31 -22.14
N GLU A 207 -26.32 13.93 -20.92
CA GLU A 207 -27.14 13.02 -20.11
C GLU A 207 -28.33 13.69 -19.43
N GLY A 208 -28.57 14.99 -19.70
CA GLY A 208 -29.71 15.75 -19.17
C GLY A 208 -29.65 16.06 -17.67
N SER A 209 -28.56 15.72 -16.99
CA SER A 209 -28.38 15.87 -15.52
C SER A 209 -27.62 17.15 -15.13
N GLY A 210 -27.21 18.00 -16.09
CA GLY A 210 -26.41 19.20 -15.87
C GLY A 210 -27.08 20.48 -16.29
N LYS A 211 -27.19 21.48 -15.40
CA LYS A 211 -27.50 22.86 -15.84
C LYS A 211 -26.28 23.43 -16.58
N PRO A 212 -26.45 24.05 -17.77
CA PRO A 212 -25.35 24.70 -18.48
C PRO A 212 -24.74 25.78 -17.58
N ARG A 213 -23.44 25.74 -17.39
CA ARG A 213 -22.71 26.77 -16.64
C ARG A 213 -22.75 28.05 -17.48
N LYS A 214 -23.32 29.15 -16.96
CA LYS A 214 -23.23 30.48 -17.59
C LYS A 214 -21.73 30.76 -17.85
N VAL A 215 -21.37 30.86 -19.13
CA VAL A 215 -20.04 31.32 -19.53
C VAL A 215 -19.98 32.80 -19.14
N ILE A 216 -19.24 33.10 -18.10
CA ILE A 216 -18.95 34.51 -17.75
C ILE A 216 -17.91 34.95 -18.78
N ALA A 217 -18.37 35.79 -19.74
CA ALA A 217 -17.47 36.44 -20.69
C ALA A 217 -16.35 37.17 -19.92
N PRO A 218 -15.10 37.13 -20.42
CA PRO A 218 -14.00 37.84 -19.78
C PRO A 218 -14.35 39.32 -19.71
N ARG A 219 -14.22 39.92 -18.50
CA ARG A 219 -14.39 41.37 -18.33
C ARG A 219 -13.40 42.06 -19.25
N ARG A 220 -13.92 42.78 -20.25
CA ARG A 220 -13.12 43.73 -21.04
C ARG A 220 -12.55 44.76 -20.06
N THR A 221 -11.26 44.71 -19.86
CA THR A 221 -10.51 45.80 -19.23
C THR A 221 -10.50 46.96 -20.23
N LEU A 222 -11.33 47.97 -19.93
CA LEU A 222 -11.22 49.27 -20.63
C LEU A 222 -9.86 49.87 -20.22
N ARG A 223 -8.91 49.93 -21.16
CA ARG A 223 -7.76 50.81 -21.03
C ARG A 223 -8.27 52.25 -21.20
N VAL A 224 -8.22 52.98 -20.09
CA VAL A 224 -8.35 54.45 -20.15
C VAL A 224 -6.99 54.95 -20.63
N VAL A 225 -6.96 55.51 -21.87
CA VAL A 225 -5.83 56.25 -22.39
C VAL A 225 -6.02 57.68 -21.88
N ALA A 226 -5.10 58.16 -21.06
CA ALA A 226 -4.94 59.57 -20.69
C ALA A 226 -4.01 60.23 -21.71
#